data_2868871875c17543a779c9b9fe91ec94
#
_entry.id   2868871875c17543a779c9b9fe91ec94
#
_cell.length_a   1.000
_cell.length_b   1.000
_cell.length_c   1.000
_cell.angle_alpha   90.00
_cell.angle_beta   90.00
_cell.angle_gamma   90.00
#
_symmetry.space_group_name_H-M   'P 1'
#
loop_
_entity.id
_entity.type
_entity.pdbx_description
1 polymer ?
#
loop_
_entity_poly.entity_id
_entity_poly.type
_entity_poly.pdbx_seq_one_letter_code
_entity_poly.pdbx_strand_id
1 'polypeptide(L)'
;MSWPSIRKVESSDANVLKYVFTKDDAVAESVLYKYPTYNQRTVVCCSTMSGCPIGCRFCGAGDHFVRSLTAEEIVAQPNYLFENMGIDTKDVERLQIMFMSMGEPLLNLKALIPALHTLYEQHPNAALLISTSAPDVDYEPLMQASEQIPTIGLQFSIHESTDENRDKLIPFKKKFTLAQIAKKGEEFFARTGRTPFFNYCAHPGNVADEDVERLVSLFHPGVWQATISVICERDESVAAANERQRELAQTFMQKLSAEGYSTRCFDPAGQDDIGGGCGQLWFVQDWMRKNPQFAKRTVGHGLPMVHTPRAECAGVGL
;
A
#
# COMPACT_ATOMS: atom_id res chain seq x y z
N MET A 1 6.34 -13.53 22.20
CA MET A 1 5.64 -12.65 21.22
C MET A 1 6.69 -11.89 20.43
N SER A 2 6.53 -11.84 19.11
CA SER A 2 7.47 -11.10 18.23
C SER A 2 7.44 -9.58 18.46
N TRP A 3 6.33 -9.05 19.03
CA TRP A 3 6.12 -7.65 19.30
C TRP A 3 5.76 -7.41 20.78
N PRO A 4 6.66 -6.82 21.59
CA PRO A 4 6.46 -6.64 23.02
C PRO A 4 5.47 -5.52 23.38
N SER A 5 5.23 -4.56 22.48
CA SER A 5 4.29 -3.47 22.72
C SER A 5 3.39 -3.28 21.51
N ILE A 6 2.07 -3.22 21.73
CA ILE A 6 1.06 -3.04 20.70
C ILE A 6 0.05 -2.01 21.18
N ARG A 7 -0.19 -0.97 20.37
CA ARG A 7 -1.18 0.07 20.62
C ARG A 7 -2.27 0.01 19.59
N LYS A 8 -3.53 -0.02 20.01
CA LYS A 8 -4.72 0.05 19.15
C LYS A 8 -5.22 1.49 19.04
N VAL A 9 -5.63 1.88 17.83
CA VAL A 9 -6.40 3.10 17.54
C VAL A 9 -7.60 2.69 16.71
N GLU A 10 -8.76 3.25 17.01
CA GLU A 10 -10.05 2.89 16.37
C GLU A 10 -10.67 4.11 15.71
N SER A 11 -11.25 3.94 14.52
CA SER A 11 -12.02 4.99 13.85
C SER A 11 -13.34 5.28 14.55
N SER A 12 -13.86 6.48 14.38
CA SER A 12 -15.11 6.92 15.02
C SER A 12 -16.31 6.05 14.65
N ASP A 13 -16.31 5.44 13.46
CA ASP A 13 -17.35 4.54 12.97
C ASP A 13 -17.08 3.06 13.30
N ALA A 14 -15.97 2.76 14.01
CA ALA A 14 -15.54 1.43 14.39
C ALA A 14 -15.35 0.45 13.20
N ASN A 15 -15.17 0.95 11.99
CA ASN A 15 -14.93 0.13 10.78
C ASN A 15 -13.44 -0.07 10.47
N VAL A 16 -12.57 0.76 11.06
CA VAL A 16 -11.12 0.69 10.85
C VAL A 16 -10.40 0.67 12.18
N LEU A 17 -9.53 -0.32 12.34
CA LEU A 17 -8.66 -0.46 13.51
C LEU A 17 -7.22 -0.41 13.06
N LYS A 18 -6.44 0.50 13.62
CA LYS A 18 -5.01 0.60 13.40
C LYS A 18 -4.26 0.10 14.62
N TYR A 19 -3.32 -0.83 14.39
CA TYR A 19 -2.43 -1.37 15.40
C TYR A 19 -1.00 -0.91 15.12
N VAL A 20 -0.37 -0.34 16.12
CA VAL A 20 1.04 0.09 16.10
C VAL A 20 1.83 -0.88 16.95
N PHE A 21 2.70 -1.63 16.31
CA PHE A 21 3.60 -2.62 16.90
C PHE A 21 4.96 -1.99 17.12
N THR A 22 5.52 -2.14 18.31
CA THR A 22 6.82 -1.56 18.64
C THR A 22 7.73 -2.61 19.26
N LYS A 23 8.98 -2.63 18.79
CA LYS A 23 10.06 -3.47 19.34
C LYS A 23 11.39 -2.76 19.13
N ASP A 24 12.06 -2.46 20.24
CA ASP A 24 13.28 -1.66 20.24
C ASP A 24 13.03 -0.30 19.53
N ASP A 25 13.77 0.00 18.49
CA ASP A 25 13.60 1.19 17.65
C ASP A 25 12.65 0.97 16.45
N ALA A 26 12.23 -0.27 16.20
CA ALA A 26 11.36 -0.60 15.08
C ALA A 26 9.89 -0.37 15.41
N VAL A 27 9.18 0.20 14.43
CA VAL A 27 7.73 0.38 14.44
C VAL A 27 7.13 -0.22 13.18
N ALA A 28 6.06 -0.99 13.34
CA ALA A 28 5.22 -1.46 12.24
C ALA A 28 3.77 -1.04 12.47
N GLU A 29 3.05 -0.73 11.41
CA GLU A 29 1.60 -0.51 11.46
C GLU A 29 0.87 -1.59 10.72
N SER A 30 -0.25 -2.03 11.29
CA SER A 30 -1.19 -2.87 10.62
C SER A 30 -2.59 -2.31 10.77
N VAL A 31 -3.38 -2.36 9.69
CA VAL A 31 -4.72 -1.79 9.67
C VAL A 31 -5.72 -2.88 9.31
N LEU A 32 -6.76 -3.02 10.13
CA LEU A 32 -7.87 -3.95 9.94
C LEU A 32 -9.10 -3.18 9.50
N TYR A 33 -9.70 -3.60 8.39
CA TYR A 33 -10.92 -3.01 7.83
C TYR A 33 -12.06 -4.02 7.87
N LYS A 34 -13.24 -3.54 8.21
CA LYS A 34 -14.51 -4.29 8.24
C LYS A 34 -15.45 -3.79 7.14
N TYR A 35 -16.03 -4.71 6.32
CA TYR A 35 -16.92 -4.38 5.19
C TYR A 35 -18.06 -5.39 5.01
N PRO A 36 -19.29 -5.10 5.32
CA PRO A 36 -19.81 -4.32 6.44
C PRO A 36 -19.65 -5.09 7.76
N THR A 37 -19.41 -6.41 7.67
CA THR A 37 -19.06 -7.28 8.81
C THR A 37 -17.72 -7.99 8.53
N TYR A 38 -17.04 -8.46 9.57
CA TYR A 38 -15.82 -9.22 9.40
C TYR A 38 -16.04 -10.52 8.62
N ASN A 39 -17.17 -11.20 8.82
CA ASN A 39 -17.47 -12.44 8.11
C ASN A 39 -17.66 -12.24 6.60
N GLN A 40 -18.32 -11.16 6.18
CA GLN A 40 -18.47 -10.84 4.76
C GLN A 40 -17.16 -10.45 4.11
N ARG A 41 -16.42 -9.56 4.75
CA ARG A 41 -15.11 -9.17 4.24
C ARG A 41 -14.22 -8.62 5.35
N THR A 42 -13.04 -9.19 5.44
CA THR A 42 -11.96 -8.73 6.32
C THR A 42 -10.71 -8.41 5.48
N VAL A 43 -10.18 -7.22 5.65
CA VAL A 43 -8.94 -6.79 5.02
C VAL A 43 -7.95 -6.38 6.10
N VAL A 44 -6.75 -6.96 6.05
CA VAL A 44 -5.62 -6.56 6.90
C VAL A 44 -4.51 -6.00 6.01
N CYS A 45 -4.06 -4.80 6.31
CA CYS A 45 -2.90 -4.20 5.66
C CYS A 45 -1.70 -4.29 6.61
N CYS A 46 -0.61 -4.95 6.17
CA CYS A 46 0.57 -5.26 7.00
C CYS A 46 1.82 -4.54 6.52
N SER A 47 2.73 -4.27 7.46
CA SER A 47 4.06 -3.75 7.19
C SER A 47 5.05 -4.88 6.90
N THR A 48 6.01 -4.63 6.00
CA THR A 48 7.15 -5.52 5.72
C THR A 48 8.49 -4.95 6.20
N MET A 49 8.49 -3.67 6.56
CA MET A 49 9.65 -2.95 7.09
C MET A 49 9.20 -1.97 8.17
N SER A 50 10.12 -1.50 8.99
CA SER A 50 9.96 -0.33 9.84
C SER A 50 10.42 0.89 9.04
N GLY A 51 9.46 1.68 8.57
CA GLY A 51 9.69 2.71 7.55
C GLY A 51 9.86 2.12 6.14
N CYS A 52 10.37 2.93 5.20
CA CYS A 52 10.55 2.51 3.81
C CYS A 52 11.69 3.28 3.13
N PRO A 53 12.65 2.60 2.46
CA PRO A 53 13.78 3.29 1.81
C PRO A 53 13.43 3.88 0.44
N ILE A 54 12.22 3.66 -0.08
CA ILE A 54 11.83 4.10 -1.43
C ILE A 54 11.66 5.63 -1.51
N GLY A 55 11.14 6.26 -0.46
CA GLY A 55 11.01 7.72 -0.40
C GLY A 55 9.89 8.30 -1.28
N CYS A 56 8.81 7.56 -1.55
CA CYS A 56 7.67 8.07 -2.31
C CYS A 56 7.13 9.36 -1.72
N ARG A 57 6.88 10.38 -2.60
CA ARG A 57 6.56 11.75 -2.19
C ARG A 57 5.20 11.90 -1.48
N PHE A 58 4.30 10.96 -1.70
CA PHE A 58 2.96 10.91 -1.10
C PHE A 58 2.87 10.03 0.14
N CYS A 59 3.92 9.25 0.46
CA CYS A 59 3.88 8.22 1.50
C CYS A 59 4.61 8.67 2.77
N GLY A 60 3.95 8.56 3.92
CA GLY A 60 4.53 8.93 5.21
C GLY A 60 5.59 7.97 5.76
N ALA A 61 5.73 6.76 5.18
CA ALA A 61 6.78 5.83 5.54
C ALA A 61 8.11 6.13 4.84
N GLY A 62 8.07 6.85 3.71
CA GLY A 62 9.23 7.07 2.85
C GLY A 62 10.29 8.01 3.42
N ASP A 63 9.98 8.76 4.48
CA ASP A 63 10.92 9.68 5.12
C ASP A 63 11.79 8.97 6.19
N HIS A 64 11.48 7.73 6.52
CA HIS A 64 12.15 6.98 7.58
C HIS A 64 12.36 5.53 7.16
N PHE A 65 13.53 5.02 7.42
CA PHE A 65 13.83 3.60 7.32
C PHE A 65 14.70 3.17 8.49
N VAL A 66 14.24 2.20 9.25
CA VAL A 66 14.96 1.64 10.40
C VAL A 66 15.55 0.29 10.02
N ARG A 67 14.69 -0.68 9.67
CA ARG A 67 15.10 -2.03 9.25
C ARG A 67 13.99 -2.80 8.55
N SER A 68 14.38 -3.87 7.87
CA SER A 68 13.44 -4.89 7.43
C SER A 68 12.85 -5.65 8.63
N LEU A 69 11.60 -6.10 8.51
CA LEU A 69 10.97 -7.00 9.49
C LEU A 69 11.36 -8.45 9.20
N THR A 70 11.39 -9.29 10.22
CA THR A 70 11.56 -10.74 10.06
C THR A 70 10.25 -11.38 9.58
N ALA A 71 10.31 -12.62 9.10
CA ALA A 71 9.11 -13.36 8.69
C ALA A 71 8.11 -13.50 9.85
N GLU A 72 8.59 -13.79 11.05
CA GLU A 72 7.78 -13.92 12.26
C GLU A 72 7.12 -12.59 12.64
N GLU A 73 7.82 -11.46 12.47
CA GLU A 73 7.27 -10.12 12.73
C GLU A 73 6.19 -9.74 11.69
N ILE A 74 6.33 -10.18 10.44
CA ILE A 74 5.32 -9.98 9.40
C ILE A 74 4.09 -10.82 9.68
N VAL A 75 4.24 -12.12 9.93
CA VAL A 75 3.15 -13.07 10.22
C VAL A 75 2.39 -12.70 11.50
N ALA A 76 3.09 -12.24 12.51
CA ALA A 76 2.49 -11.88 13.80
C ALA A 76 1.47 -10.72 13.69
N GLN A 77 1.60 -9.85 12.69
CA GLN A 77 0.68 -8.72 12.54
C GLN A 77 -0.76 -9.20 12.26
N PRO A 78 -1.06 -9.88 11.14
CA PRO A 78 -2.44 -10.30 10.87
C PRO A 78 -2.96 -11.28 11.92
N ASN A 79 -2.14 -12.22 12.39
CA ASN A 79 -2.55 -13.19 13.40
C ASN A 79 -3.00 -12.53 14.71
N TYR A 80 -2.25 -11.52 15.17
CA TYR A 80 -2.63 -10.76 16.34
C TYR A 80 -3.97 -10.03 16.17
N LEU A 81 -4.21 -9.46 14.97
CA LEU A 81 -5.45 -8.75 14.68
C LEU A 81 -6.65 -9.72 14.68
N PHE A 82 -6.51 -10.89 14.06
CA PHE A 82 -7.57 -11.89 14.03
C PHE A 82 -7.87 -12.42 15.43
N GLU A 83 -6.86 -12.78 16.20
CA GLU A 83 -7.01 -13.27 17.57
C GLU A 83 -7.64 -12.19 18.48
N ASN A 84 -7.11 -10.96 18.46
CA ASN A 84 -7.60 -9.86 19.30
C ASN A 84 -9.04 -9.47 19.03
N MET A 85 -9.50 -9.64 17.78
CA MET A 85 -10.86 -9.32 17.37
C MET A 85 -11.80 -10.52 17.33
N GLY A 86 -11.31 -11.72 17.69
CA GLY A 86 -12.11 -12.96 17.68
C GLY A 86 -12.59 -13.34 16.28
N ILE A 87 -11.79 -13.04 15.24
CA ILE A 87 -12.15 -13.38 13.84
C ILE A 87 -11.67 -14.80 13.53
N ASP A 88 -12.61 -15.72 13.34
CA ASP A 88 -12.30 -17.02 12.72
C ASP A 88 -12.15 -16.80 11.21
N THR A 89 -10.93 -16.87 10.72
CA THR A 89 -10.62 -16.60 9.31
C THR A 89 -11.24 -17.59 8.35
N LYS A 90 -11.64 -18.79 8.81
CA LYS A 90 -12.33 -19.81 8.00
C LYS A 90 -13.75 -19.40 7.64
N ASP A 91 -14.38 -18.59 8.51
CA ASP A 91 -15.76 -18.10 8.32
C ASP A 91 -15.81 -16.80 7.51
N VAL A 92 -14.66 -16.25 7.10
CA VAL A 92 -14.60 -15.03 6.31
C VAL A 92 -14.76 -15.34 4.82
N GLU A 93 -15.84 -14.85 4.20
CA GLU A 93 -16.14 -15.07 2.78
C GLU A 93 -15.05 -14.46 1.87
N ARG A 94 -14.57 -13.26 2.23
CA ARG A 94 -13.50 -12.56 1.51
C ARG A 94 -12.43 -12.06 2.46
N LEU A 95 -11.42 -12.89 2.67
CA LEU A 95 -10.24 -12.55 3.48
C LEU A 95 -9.11 -12.03 2.60
N GLN A 96 -8.52 -10.89 2.97
CA GLN A 96 -7.40 -10.30 2.26
C GLN A 96 -6.32 -9.86 3.26
N ILE A 97 -5.09 -10.29 3.03
CA ILE A 97 -3.89 -9.82 3.74
C ILE A 97 -3.04 -9.08 2.71
N MET A 98 -2.84 -7.78 2.93
CA MET A 98 -2.23 -6.87 1.98
C MET A 98 -0.89 -6.38 2.52
N PHE A 99 0.18 -6.55 1.77
CA PHE A 99 1.52 -6.06 2.15
C PHE A 99 1.75 -4.68 1.51
N MET A 100 1.10 -3.67 2.07
CA MET A 100 1.12 -2.29 1.52
C MET A 100 1.06 -1.20 2.62
N SER A 101 1.32 -1.54 3.90
CA SER A 101 1.42 -0.56 4.96
C SER A 101 2.81 0.11 4.93
N MET A 102 3.76 -0.29 5.76
CA MET A 102 5.12 0.25 5.71
C MET A 102 6.09 -0.70 5.02
N GLY A 103 6.95 -0.14 4.17
CA GLY A 103 8.02 -0.86 3.51
C GLY A 103 7.73 -1.21 2.05
N GLU A 104 8.81 -1.55 1.35
CA GLU A 104 8.76 -2.12 0.01
C GLU A 104 8.92 -3.64 0.12
N PRO A 105 7.86 -4.43 -0.16
CA PRO A 105 7.90 -5.87 0.05
C PRO A 105 9.05 -6.58 -0.68
N LEU A 106 9.36 -6.14 -1.90
CA LEU A 106 10.37 -6.79 -2.74
C LEU A 106 11.81 -6.49 -2.32
N LEU A 107 12.04 -5.46 -1.52
CA LEU A 107 13.34 -5.24 -0.87
C LEU A 107 13.52 -6.13 0.37
N ASN A 108 12.50 -6.89 0.77
CA ASN A 108 12.54 -7.81 1.91
C ASN A 108 12.07 -9.23 1.53
N LEU A 109 12.34 -9.69 0.31
CA LEU A 109 11.92 -11.02 -0.17
C LEU A 109 12.39 -12.15 0.74
N LYS A 110 13.57 -12.02 1.36
CA LYS A 110 14.12 -13.03 2.28
C LYS A 110 13.17 -13.33 3.46
N ALA A 111 12.45 -12.34 3.96
CA ALA A 111 11.47 -12.52 5.03
C ALA A 111 10.04 -12.67 4.48
N LEU A 112 9.73 -11.99 3.38
CA LEU A 112 8.40 -12.02 2.79
C LEU A 112 8.02 -13.42 2.30
N ILE A 113 8.91 -14.11 1.57
CA ILE A 113 8.59 -15.43 1.00
C ILE A 113 8.22 -16.45 2.10
N PRO A 114 9.03 -16.66 3.16
CA PRO A 114 8.62 -17.52 4.27
C PRO A 114 7.32 -17.07 4.94
N ALA A 115 7.10 -15.76 5.09
CA ALA A 115 5.87 -15.24 5.68
C ALA A 115 4.64 -15.57 4.81
N LEU A 116 4.74 -15.50 3.48
CA LEU A 116 3.67 -15.86 2.55
C LEU A 116 3.30 -17.34 2.67
N HIS A 117 4.28 -18.25 2.73
CA HIS A 117 4.03 -19.68 2.94
C HIS A 117 3.34 -19.93 4.28
N THR A 118 3.85 -19.35 5.37
CA THR A 118 3.26 -19.51 6.70
C THR A 118 1.82 -18.98 6.74
N LEU A 119 1.55 -17.82 6.17
CA LEU A 119 0.20 -17.25 6.14
C LEU A 119 -0.75 -18.05 5.26
N TYR A 120 -0.27 -18.59 4.14
CA TYR A 120 -1.09 -19.48 3.31
C TYR A 120 -1.44 -20.80 4.02
N GLU A 121 -0.50 -21.40 4.75
CA GLU A 121 -0.75 -22.58 5.57
C GLU A 121 -1.78 -22.32 6.67
N GLN A 122 -1.70 -21.15 7.33
CA GLN A 122 -2.59 -20.77 8.43
C GLN A 122 -3.98 -20.30 7.95
N HIS A 123 -4.02 -19.59 6.82
CA HIS A 123 -5.20 -18.94 6.24
C HIS A 123 -5.31 -19.22 4.75
N PRO A 124 -5.62 -20.47 4.33
CA PRO A 124 -5.57 -20.88 2.91
C PRO A 124 -6.61 -20.17 2.01
N ASN A 125 -7.66 -19.59 2.61
CA ASN A 125 -8.66 -18.77 1.92
C ASN A 125 -8.27 -17.30 1.79
N ALA A 126 -7.15 -16.87 2.39
CA ALA A 126 -6.72 -15.48 2.33
C ALA A 126 -6.07 -15.14 0.98
N ALA A 127 -6.54 -14.09 0.31
CA ALA A 127 -5.80 -13.47 -0.77
C ALA A 127 -4.60 -12.71 -0.19
N LEU A 128 -3.39 -13.11 -0.59
CA LEU A 128 -2.12 -12.50 -0.16
C LEU A 128 -1.69 -11.47 -1.21
N LEU A 129 -1.98 -10.19 -0.97
CA LEU A 129 -1.83 -9.14 -1.96
C LEU A 129 -0.53 -8.34 -1.75
N ILE A 130 0.38 -8.45 -2.71
CA ILE A 130 1.67 -7.76 -2.70
C ILE A 130 1.55 -6.53 -3.57
N SER A 131 1.86 -5.35 -3.00
CA SER A 131 1.98 -4.11 -3.76
C SER A 131 3.43 -3.61 -3.70
N THR A 132 3.99 -3.31 -4.87
CA THR A 132 5.40 -2.94 -5.00
C THR A 132 5.58 -1.69 -5.86
N SER A 133 6.55 -0.86 -5.50
CA SER A 133 7.06 0.23 -6.34
C SER A 133 7.98 -0.26 -7.48
N ALA A 134 8.13 -1.56 -7.60
CA ALA A 134 8.96 -2.25 -8.59
C ALA A 134 10.47 -1.89 -8.50
N PRO A 135 11.14 -2.15 -7.37
CA PRO A 135 12.58 -2.04 -7.31
C PRO A 135 13.24 -3.01 -8.28
N ASP A 136 14.39 -2.64 -8.82
CA ASP A 136 15.20 -3.50 -9.71
C ASP A 136 15.96 -4.53 -8.87
N VAL A 137 15.28 -5.63 -8.58
CA VAL A 137 15.77 -6.79 -7.82
C VAL A 137 15.41 -8.08 -8.56
N ASP A 138 15.92 -9.20 -8.08
CA ASP A 138 15.52 -10.52 -8.59
C ASP A 138 14.10 -10.87 -8.15
N TYR A 139 13.19 -11.02 -9.12
CA TYR A 139 11.78 -11.40 -8.90
C TYR A 139 11.55 -12.91 -8.90
N GLU A 140 12.55 -13.70 -9.24
CA GLU A 140 12.38 -15.16 -9.38
C GLU A 140 11.86 -15.82 -8.09
N PRO A 141 12.32 -15.47 -6.87
CA PRO A 141 11.76 -16.03 -5.65
C PRO A 141 10.25 -15.74 -5.47
N LEU A 142 9.79 -14.54 -5.86
CA LEU A 142 8.37 -14.19 -5.81
C LEU A 142 7.57 -14.96 -6.87
N MET A 143 8.10 -15.10 -8.08
CA MET A 143 7.43 -15.84 -9.14
C MET A 143 7.25 -17.31 -8.76
N GLN A 144 8.28 -17.97 -8.23
CA GLN A 144 8.22 -19.35 -7.73
C GLN A 144 7.21 -19.50 -6.58
N ALA A 145 7.23 -18.59 -5.59
CA ALA A 145 6.24 -18.60 -4.53
C ALA A 145 4.81 -18.42 -5.09
N SER A 146 4.65 -17.58 -6.10
CA SER A 146 3.35 -17.32 -6.74
C SER A 146 2.82 -18.53 -7.52
N GLU A 147 3.68 -19.37 -8.06
CA GLU A 147 3.29 -20.65 -8.66
C GLU A 147 2.80 -21.66 -7.62
N GLN A 148 3.41 -21.65 -6.43
CA GLN A 148 3.09 -22.56 -5.33
C GLN A 148 1.88 -22.11 -4.49
N ILE A 149 1.67 -20.81 -4.37
CA ILE A 149 0.61 -20.19 -3.56
C ILE A 149 -0.41 -19.51 -4.48
N PRO A 150 -1.54 -20.16 -4.79
CA PRO A 150 -2.50 -19.66 -5.80
C PRO A 150 -3.23 -18.38 -5.36
N THR A 151 -3.16 -18.02 -4.09
CA THR A 151 -3.83 -16.82 -3.54
C THR A 151 -2.97 -15.55 -3.57
N ILE A 152 -1.72 -15.62 -4.04
CA ILE A 152 -0.88 -14.43 -4.21
C ILE A 152 -1.40 -13.58 -5.37
N GLY A 153 -1.68 -12.30 -5.09
CA GLY A 153 -1.95 -11.26 -6.07
C GLY A 153 -0.81 -10.25 -6.13
N LEU A 154 -0.48 -9.76 -7.32
CA LEU A 154 0.60 -8.81 -7.54
C LEU A 154 0.08 -7.49 -8.10
N GLN A 155 0.44 -6.39 -7.45
CA GLN A 155 0.12 -5.04 -7.84
C GLN A 155 1.39 -4.20 -7.95
N PHE A 156 1.51 -3.42 -9.01
CA PHE A 156 2.61 -2.50 -9.23
C PHE A 156 2.16 -1.06 -9.01
N SER A 157 2.78 -0.37 -8.09
CA SER A 157 2.57 1.06 -7.82
C SER A 157 3.29 1.89 -8.88
N ILE A 158 2.59 2.22 -9.96
CA ILE A 158 3.15 3.00 -11.07
C ILE A 158 2.92 4.51 -10.86
N HIS A 159 1.70 4.92 -10.54
CA HIS A 159 1.22 6.25 -10.14
C HIS A 159 1.40 7.36 -11.18
N GLU A 160 2.10 7.12 -12.27
CA GLU A 160 2.34 8.02 -13.38
C GLU A 160 2.35 7.28 -14.69
N SER A 161 2.06 7.97 -15.80
CA SER A 161 2.05 7.38 -17.16
C SER A 161 3.40 7.52 -17.87
N THR A 162 4.36 8.25 -17.28
CA THR A 162 5.72 8.44 -17.82
C THR A 162 6.78 8.14 -16.77
N ASP A 163 7.92 7.60 -17.18
CA ASP A 163 9.04 7.34 -16.26
C ASP A 163 9.59 8.64 -15.65
N GLU A 164 9.63 9.74 -16.41
CA GLU A 164 10.09 11.05 -15.91
C GLU A 164 9.26 11.55 -14.72
N ASN A 165 7.93 11.51 -14.82
CA ASN A 165 7.05 11.95 -13.74
C ASN A 165 7.08 10.95 -12.59
N ARG A 166 7.15 9.66 -12.91
CA ARG A 166 7.29 8.60 -11.90
C ARG A 166 8.58 8.75 -11.09
N ASP A 167 9.69 9.18 -11.70
CA ASP A 167 10.95 9.44 -11.01
C ASP A 167 10.86 10.61 -10.03
N LYS A 168 10.05 11.63 -10.34
CA LYS A 168 9.77 12.74 -9.42
C LYS A 168 8.93 12.28 -8.23
N LEU A 169 7.96 11.39 -8.46
CA LEU A 169 7.04 10.90 -7.44
C LEU A 169 7.64 9.79 -6.57
N ILE A 170 8.38 8.87 -7.20
CA ILE A 170 9.07 7.74 -6.59
C ILE A 170 10.57 7.90 -6.86
N PRO A 171 11.31 8.62 -6.00
CA PRO A 171 12.68 9.03 -6.28
C PRO A 171 13.73 7.91 -6.13
N PHE A 172 13.33 6.71 -5.78
CA PHE A 172 14.22 5.55 -5.69
C PHE A 172 14.82 5.22 -7.06
N LYS A 173 16.15 5.29 -7.19
CA LYS A 173 16.81 5.21 -8.49
C LYS A 173 16.89 3.80 -9.06
N LYS A 174 17.05 2.79 -8.20
CA LYS A 174 17.13 1.38 -8.61
C LYS A 174 15.73 0.77 -8.71
N LYS A 175 14.92 1.22 -9.65
CA LYS A 175 13.59 0.67 -9.94
C LYS A 175 13.40 0.44 -11.43
N PHE A 176 12.53 -0.48 -11.78
CA PHE A 176 12.15 -0.73 -13.16
C PHE A 176 11.42 0.45 -13.79
N THR A 177 11.64 0.65 -15.09
CA THR A 177 10.84 1.53 -15.94
C THR A 177 9.43 0.97 -16.10
N LEU A 178 8.47 1.79 -16.55
CA LEU A 178 7.10 1.35 -16.82
C LEU A 178 7.06 0.18 -17.82
N ALA A 179 7.89 0.23 -18.86
CA ALA A 179 7.98 -0.86 -19.84
C ALA A 179 8.56 -2.16 -19.23
N GLN A 180 9.49 -2.07 -18.30
CA GLN A 180 9.99 -3.24 -17.57
C GLN A 180 8.94 -3.80 -16.60
N ILE A 181 8.17 -2.93 -15.95
CA ILE A 181 7.03 -3.33 -15.10
C ILE A 181 5.99 -4.08 -15.93
N ALA A 182 5.64 -3.58 -17.11
CA ALA A 182 4.70 -4.24 -18.00
C ALA A 182 5.14 -5.68 -18.29
N LYS A 183 6.41 -5.88 -18.66
CA LYS A 183 6.97 -7.23 -18.88
C LYS A 183 6.93 -8.12 -17.64
N LYS A 184 7.19 -7.57 -16.45
CA LYS A 184 7.14 -8.34 -15.20
C LYS A 184 5.73 -8.77 -14.83
N GLY A 185 4.72 -7.95 -15.07
CA GLY A 185 3.33 -8.34 -14.87
C GLY A 185 2.85 -9.37 -15.92
N GLU A 186 3.27 -9.24 -17.18
CA GLU A 186 3.01 -10.23 -18.21
C GLU A 186 3.67 -11.59 -17.89
N GLU A 187 4.91 -11.58 -17.36
CA GLU A 187 5.58 -12.78 -16.86
C GLU A 187 4.80 -13.43 -15.71
N PHE A 188 4.33 -12.64 -14.75
CA PHE A 188 3.49 -13.12 -13.65
C PHE A 188 2.19 -13.75 -14.18
N PHE A 189 1.52 -13.10 -15.13
CA PHE A 189 0.31 -13.63 -15.77
C PHE A 189 0.57 -14.94 -16.51
N ALA A 190 1.62 -14.98 -17.31
CA ALA A 190 1.99 -16.18 -18.09
C ALA A 190 2.31 -17.39 -17.19
N ARG A 191 2.97 -17.17 -16.06
CA ARG A 191 3.36 -18.24 -15.12
C ARG A 191 2.23 -18.71 -14.21
N THR A 192 1.31 -17.82 -13.86
CA THR A 192 0.31 -18.08 -12.81
C THR A 192 -1.13 -18.10 -13.29
N GLY A 193 -1.42 -17.57 -14.47
CA GLY A 193 -2.77 -17.32 -14.97
C GLY A 193 -3.52 -16.20 -14.23
N ARG A 194 -2.87 -15.52 -13.26
CA ARG A 194 -3.51 -14.47 -12.47
C ARG A 194 -3.17 -13.10 -13.02
N THR A 195 -4.21 -12.27 -13.13
CA THR A 195 -4.12 -10.90 -13.64
C THR A 195 -3.33 -10.01 -12.69
N PRO A 196 -2.23 -9.37 -13.14
CA PRO A 196 -1.55 -8.34 -12.38
C PRO A 196 -2.36 -7.04 -12.36
N PHE A 197 -2.11 -6.22 -11.33
CA PHE A 197 -2.71 -4.90 -11.20
C PHE A 197 -1.66 -3.82 -11.30
N PHE A 198 -2.00 -2.69 -11.94
CA PHE A 198 -1.29 -1.47 -11.64
C PHE A 198 -2.11 -0.57 -10.71
N ASN A 199 -1.44 0.11 -9.80
CA ASN A 199 -2.03 1.13 -8.93
C ASN A 199 -1.59 2.52 -9.42
N TYR A 200 -2.57 3.41 -9.55
CA TYR A 200 -2.41 4.74 -10.09
C TYR A 200 -3.04 5.76 -9.15
N CYS A 201 -2.24 6.67 -8.62
CA CYS A 201 -2.70 7.77 -7.80
C CYS A 201 -3.13 8.92 -8.70
N ALA A 202 -4.44 9.04 -8.95
CA ALA A 202 -4.98 10.06 -9.82
C ALA A 202 -4.83 11.46 -9.20
N HIS A 203 -4.27 12.40 -9.97
CA HIS A 203 -4.16 13.82 -9.62
C HIS A 203 -4.30 14.69 -10.88
N PRO A 204 -4.54 16.02 -10.77
CA PRO A 204 -4.84 16.85 -11.95
C PRO A 204 -3.80 16.83 -13.06
N GLY A 205 -2.56 16.48 -12.76
CA GLY A 205 -1.45 16.46 -13.73
C GLY A 205 -1.22 15.12 -14.44
N ASN A 206 -2.06 14.06 -14.16
CA ASN A 206 -1.83 12.73 -14.72
C ASN A 206 -3.10 11.98 -15.15
N VAL A 207 -4.19 12.68 -15.48
CA VAL A 207 -5.49 12.09 -15.84
C VAL A 207 -6.02 12.55 -17.21
N ALA A 208 -5.13 13.08 -18.06
CA ALA A 208 -5.44 13.47 -19.42
C ALA A 208 -5.67 12.24 -20.32
N ASP A 209 -6.19 12.46 -21.52
CA ASP A 209 -6.42 11.36 -22.47
C ASP A 209 -5.09 10.76 -22.95
N GLU A 210 -4.06 11.58 -23.08
CA GLU A 210 -2.70 11.13 -23.40
C GLU A 210 -2.10 10.21 -22.31
N ASP A 211 -2.52 10.36 -21.04
CA ASP A 211 -2.13 9.43 -19.96
C ASP A 211 -2.78 8.08 -20.15
N VAL A 212 -4.06 8.06 -20.55
CA VAL A 212 -4.80 6.82 -20.88
C VAL A 212 -4.13 6.12 -22.06
N GLU A 213 -3.84 6.83 -23.15
CA GLU A 213 -3.17 6.27 -24.33
C GLU A 213 -1.82 5.63 -24.00
N ARG A 214 -1.00 6.32 -23.18
CA ARG A 214 0.29 5.77 -22.69
C ARG A 214 0.11 4.51 -21.86
N LEU A 215 -0.87 4.50 -20.96
CA LEU A 215 -1.14 3.33 -20.12
C LEU A 215 -1.61 2.14 -20.95
N VAL A 216 -2.53 2.35 -21.89
CA VAL A 216 -3.02 1.31 -22.81
C VAL A 216 -1.89 0.71 -23.65
N SER A 217 -0.98 1.58 -24.12
CA SER A 217 0.16 1.12 -24.95
C SER A 217 1.16 0.25 -24.18
N LEU A 218 1.26 0.44 -22.86
CA LEU A 218 2.21 -0.29 -22.01
C LEU A 218 1.58 -1.49 -21.27
N PHE A 219 0.35 -1.34 -20.79
CA PHE A 219 -0.32 -2.30 -19.91
C PHE A 219 -1.60 -2.80 -20.60
N HIS A 220 -1.49 -3.80 -21.45
CA HIS A 220 -2.61 -4.27 -22.26
C HIS A 220 -3.82 -4.69 -21.40
N PRO A 221 -5.06 -4.17 -21.66
CA PRO A 221 -6.23 -4.41 -20.80
C PRO A 221 -6.68 -5.89 -20.74
N GLY A 222 -6.29 -6.72 -21.70
CA GLY A 222 -6.50 -8.18 -21.68
C GLY A 222 -5.63 -8.93 -20.67
N VAL A 223 -4.59 -8.30 -20.13
CA VAL A 223 -3.66 -8.87 -19.14
C VAL A 223 -3.73 -8.14 -17.81
N TRP A 224 -3.95 -6.82 -17.85
CA TRP A 224 -3.84 -5.95 -16.70
C TRP A 224 -5.20 -5.45 -16.18
N GLN A 225 -5.29 -5.22 -14.88
CA GLN A 225 -6.37 -4.49 -14.24
C GLN A 225 -5.84 -3.22 -13.58
N ALA A 226 -6.70 -2.22 -13.43
CA ALA A 226 -6.33 -0.93 -12.86
C ALA A 226 -6.95 -0.72 -11.47
N THR A 227 -6.12 -0.32 -10.50
CA THR A 227 -6.57 0.24 -9.23
C THR A 227 -6.30 1.74 -9.26
N ILE A 228 -7.33 2.55 -9.11
CA ILE A 228 -7.18 4.00 -9.04
C ILE A 228 -7.32 4.42 -7.58
N SER A 229 -6.25 4.99 -7.05
CA SER A 229 -6.20 5.43 -5.64
C SER A 229 -6.56 6.89 -5.51
N VAL A 230 -7.45 7.16 -4.57
CA VAL A 230 -7.76 8.51 -4.11
C VAL A 230 -6.63 8.99 -3.19
N ILE A 231 -6.02 10.13 -3.51
CA ILE A 231 -5.02 10.77 -2.68
C ILE A 231 -5.57 12.08 -2.15
N CYS A 232 -5.33 12.38 -0.87
CA CYS A 232 -5.59 13.70 -0.33
C CYS A 232 -4.46 14.65 -0.70
N GLU A 233 -4.77 15.73 -1.37
CA GLU A 233 -3.83 16.84 -1.54
C GLU A 233 -3.57 17.54 -0.21
N ARG A 234 -2.29 17.90 0.02
CA ARG A 234 -1.84 18.37 1.33
C ARG A 234 -2.22 19.84 1.61
N ASP A 235 -2.67 20.58 0.61
CA ASP A 235 -2.84 22.05 0.69
C ASP A 235 -4.29 22.52 0.82
N GLU A 236 -5.25 21.61 0.84
CA GLU A 236 -6.69 21.93 0.89
C GLU A 236 -7.40 21.44 2.17
N SER A 237 -8.65 21.86 2.35
CA SER A 237 -9.49 21.24 3.38
C SER A 237 -9.70 19.78 3.01
N VAL A 238 -9.52 18.88 3.97
CA VAL A 238 -9.54 17.44 3.71
C VAL A 238 -10.84 16.99 3.06
N ALA A 239 -12.00 17.52 3.50
CA ALA A 239 -13.28 17.15 2.92
C ALA A 239 -13.41 17.58 1.45
N ALA A 240 -13.06 18.83 1.10
CA ALA A 240 -13.14 19.33 -0.27
C ALA A 240 -12.10 18.66 -1.18
N ALA A 241 -10.89 18.43 -0.67
CA ALA A 241 -9.85 17.71 -1.40
C ALA A 241 -10.28 16.26 -1.68
N ASN A 242 -10.85 15.58 -0.70
CA ASN A 242 -11.30 14.21 -0.86
C ASN A 242 -12.43 14.08 -1.88
N GLU A 243 -13.40 14.98 -1.88
CA GLU A 243 -14.51 14.98 -2.85
C GLU A 243 -13.99 15.18 -4.27
N ARG A 244 -13.18 16.22 -4.50
CA ARG A 244 -12.58 16.49 -5.80
C ARG A 244 -11.67 15.34 -6.27
N GLN A 245 -10.88 14.76 -5.37
CA GLN A 245 -10.01 13.62 -5.69
C GLN A 245 -10.81 12.36 -6.02
N ARG A 246 -11.95 12.13 -5.35
CA ARG A 246 -12.87 11.04 -5.69
C ARG A 246 -13.49 11.22 -7.07
N GLU A 247 -13.96 12.41 -7.40
CA GLU A 247 -14.50 12.73 -8.73
C GLU A 247 -13.44 12.54 -9.82
N LEU A 248 -12.22 13.01 -9.58
CA LEU A 248 -11.10 12.85 -10.49
C LEU A 248 -10.77 11.36 -10.73
N ALA A 249 -10.66 10.59 -9.65
CA ALA A 249 -10.39 9.17 -9.72
C ALA A 249 -11.51 8.42 -10.46
N GLN A 250 -12.78 8.75 -10.20
CA GLN A 250 -13.92 8.15 -10.88
C GLN A 250 -13.93 8.48 -12.38
N THR A 251 -13.68 9.73 -12.74
CA THR A 251 -13.59 10.15 -14.13
C THR A 251 -12.47 9.41 -14.87
N PHE A 252 -11.31 9.29 -14.25
CA PHE A 252 -10.19 8.56 -14.83
C PHE A 252 -10.46 7.06 -14.95
N MET A 253 -11.13 6.47 -13.95
CA MET A 253 -11.59 5.08 -14.03
C MET A 253 -12.54 4.84 -15.21
N GLN A 254 -13.47 5.78 -15.49
CA GLN A 254 -14.39 5.67 -16.63
C GLN A 254 -13.62 5.67 -17.96
N LYS A 255 -12.62 6.54 -18.11
CA LYS A 255 -11.75 6.57 -19.29
C LYS A 255 -11.03 5.22 -19.49
N LEU A 256 -10.40 4.68 -18.44
CA LEU A 256 -9.72 3.39 -18.51
C LEU A 256 -10.69 2.23 -18.76
N SER A 257 -11.88 2.28 -18.19
CA SER A 257 -12.92 1.27 -18.45
C SER A 257 -13.41 1.29 -19.91
N ALA A 258 -13.48 2.46 -20.53
CA ALA A 258 -13.80 2.60 -21.94
C ALA A 258 -12.75 1.93 -22.86
N GLU A 259 -11.49 1.88 -22.41
CA GLU A 259 -10.39 1.17 -23.08
C GLU A 259 -10.32 -0.33 -22.74
N GLY A 260 -11.31 -0.86 -22.02
CA GLY A 260 -11.44 -2.29 -21.72
C GLY A 260 -10.79 -2.77 -20.42
N TYR A 261 -10.28 -1.87 -19.57
CA TYR A 261 -9.78 -2.28 -18.27
C TYR A 261 -10.91 -2.64 -17.29
N SER A 262 -10.72 -3.71 -16.53
CA SER A 262 -11.41 -3.88 -15.25
C SER A 262 -10.77 -2.93 -14.23
N THR A 263 -11.56 -2.01 -13.71
CA THR A 263 -11.09 -0.95 -12.81
C THR A 263 -11.68 -1.09 -11.42
N ARG A 264 -10.95 -0.61 -10.41
CA ARG A 264 -11.46 -0.43 -9.05
C ARG A 264 -10.94 0.87 -8.45
N CYS A 265 -11.77 1.53 -7.64
CA CYS A 265 -11.33 2.64 -6.81
C CYS A 265 -10.78 2.12 -5.48
N PHE A 266 -9.64 2.64 -5.07
CA PHE A 266 -9.11 2.47 -3.72
C PHE A 266 -9.22 3.80 -2.98
N ASP A 267 -10.22 3.87 -2.11
CA ASP A 267 -10.47 5.00 -1.21
C ASP A 267 -10.36 4.45 0.23
N PRO A 268 -9.22 4.62 0.89
CA PRO A 268 -9.00 3.99 2.19
C PRO A 268 -9.88 4.61 3.26
N ALA A 269 -10.74 3.80 3.89
CA ALA A 269 -11.54 4.21 5.03
C ALA A 269 -10.64 4.63 6.22
N GLY A 270 -11.15 5.52 7.08
CA GLY A 270 -10.43 6.00 8.26
C GLY A 270 -9.24 6.92 7.96
N GLN A 271 -9.07 7.36 6.71
CA GLN A 271 -7.97 8.23 6.31
C GLN A 271 -8.05 9.59 7.01
N ASP A 272 -9.25 10.12 7.15
CA ASP A 272 -9.52 11.43 7.73
C ASP A 272 -9.69 11.39 9.26
N ASP A 273 -9.71 10.22 9.85
CA ASP A 273 -10.02 9.99 11.27
C ASP A 273 -8.77 9.53 12.05
N ILE A 274 -8.28 8.33 11.74
CA ILE A 274 -7.18 7.72 12.50
C ILE A 274 -5.84 7.71 11.73
N GLY A 275 -5.80 8.31 10.55
CA GLY A 275 -4.63 8.28 9.68
C GLY A 275 -4.41 6.89 9.09
N GLY A 276 -5.47 6.27 8.54
CA GLY A 276 -5.41 4.95 7.91
C GLY A 276 -4.79 4.92 6.52
N GLY A 277 -4.49 6.08 5.91
CA GLY A 277 -3.93 6.19 4.57
C GLY A 277 -2.40 6.27 4.53
N CYS A 278 -1.82 6.01 3.36
CA CYS A 278 -0.37 5.97 3.14
C CYS A 278 0.39 7.25 3.54
N GLY A 279 -0.25 8.43 3.44
CA GLY A 279 0.35 9.72 3.81
C GLY A 279 0.39 9.99 5.31
N GLN A 280 -0.20 9.14 6.15
CA GLN A 280 -0.47 9.40 7.56
C GLN A 280 0.01 8.29 8.51
N LEU A 281 1.08 7.60 8.14
CA LEU A 281 1.68 6.55 8.95
C LEU A 281 2.35 7.08 10.22
N TRP A 282 2.68 6.17 11.13
CA TRP A 282 3.20 6.46 12.47
C TRP A 282 4.28 7.54 12.53
N PHE A 283 5.27 7.47 11.67
CA PHE A 283 6.39 8.41 11.70
C PHE A 283 5.94 9.84 11.45
N VAL A 284 5.01 10.07 10.51
CA VAL A 284 4.42 11.39 10.26
C VAL A 284 3.64 11.85 11.49
N GLN A 285 2.80 11.00 12.06
CA GLN A 285 2.00 11.34 13.24
C GLN A 285 2.86 11.60 14.48
N ASP A 286 3.93 10.82 14.68
CA ASP A 286 4.87 11.03 15.77
C ASP A 286 5.63 12.35 15.61
N TRP A 287 6.11 12.62 14.39
CA TRP A 287 6.76 13.88 14.09
C TRP A 287 5.82 15.07 14.32
N MET A 288 4.55 14.97 13.90
CA MET A 288 3.53 16.00 14.08
C MET A 288 3.26 16.28 15.56
N ARG A 289 3.17 15.24 16.40
CA ARG A 289 3.02 15.42 17.84
C ARG A 289 4.19 16.16 18.48
N LYS A 290 5.40 15.94 17.96
CA LYS A 290 6.62 16.60 18.41
C LYS A 290 6.80 18.03 17.85
N ASN A 291 6.13 18.34 16.75
CA ASN A 291 6.28 19.60 16.00
C ASN A 291 4.91 20.23 15.64
N PRO A 292 4.04 20.52 16.62
CA PRO A 292 2.66 20.96 16.35
C PRO A 292 2.59 22.30 15.57
N GLN A 293 3.63 23.13 15.61
CA GLN A 293 3.72 24.39 14.88
C GLN A 293 3.75 24.21 13.36
N PHE A 294 4.11 23.03 12.86
CA PHE A 294 4.14 22.72 11.43
C PHE A 294 2.86 22.03 10.94
N ALA A 295 1.91 21.75 11.83
CA ALA A 295 0.61 21.23 11.44
C ALA A 295 -0.16 22.30 10.66
N LYS A 296 -0.36 22.09 9.37
CA LYS A 296 -1.07 23.06 8.52
C LYS A 296 -2.59 22.96 8.66
N ARG A 297 -3.12 21.79 9.02
CA ARG A 297 -4.55 21.55 9.20
C ARG A 297 -4.80 20.25 9.97
N THR A 298 -6.01 20.13 10.50
CA THR A 298 -6.49 18.90 11.12
C THR A 298 -7.33 18.10 10.13
N VAL A 299 -7.23 16.79 10.23
CA VAL A 299 -8.03 15.83 9.46
C VAL A 299 -9.09 15.27 10.40
N GLY A 300 -10.36 15.42 10.03
CA GLY A 300 -11.48 14.92 10.84
C GLY A 300 -11.38 15.36 12.31
N HIS A 301 -11.34 14.43 13.23
CA HIS A 301 -11.28 14.69 14.68
C HIS A 301 -9.88 15.06 15.21
N GLY A 302 -9.11 15.85 14.48
CA GLY A 302 -7.95 16.53 15.04
C GLY A 302 -6.57 15.92 14.75
N LEU A 303 -6.45 15.06 13.76
CA LEU A 303 -5.12 14.68 13.27
C LEU A 303 -4.58 15.76 12.31
N PRO A 304 -3.46 16.41 12.64
CA PRO A 304 -2.88 17.43 11.77
C PRO A 304 -2.23 16.77 10.54
N MET A 305 -2.47 17.33 9.35
CA MET A 305 -1.70 17.00 8.16
C MET A 305 -0.48 17.92 8.03
N VAL A 306 0.67 17.38 7.74
CA VAL A 306 1.95 18.09 7.73
C VAL A 306 2.66 17.93 6.40
N HIS A 307 3.24 19.04 5.92
CA HIS A 307 4.48 18.98 5.16
C HIS A 307 5.62 18.72 6.14
N THR A 308 6.09 17.49 6.24
CA THR A 308 7.40 17.26 6.84
C THR A 308 8.45 17.90 5.92
N PRO A 309 9.28 18.84 6.40
CA PRO A 309 10.49 19.14 5.69
C PRO A 309 11.26 17.83 5.59
N ARG A 310 11.65 17.40 4.40
CA ARG A 310 12.52 16.25 4.26
C ARG A 310 13.80 16.56 5.00
N ALA A 311 14.18 15.67 5.92
CA ALA A 311 15.56 15.56 6.29
C ALA A 311 16.33 15.33 4.98
N GLU A 312 17.25 16.24 4.64
CA GLU A 312 18.23 15.98 3.62
C GLU A 312 18.84 14.64 3.99
N CYS A 313 18.68 13.65 3.14
CA CYS A 313 19.28 12.35 3.33
C CYS A 313 20.80 12.58 3.34
N ALA A 314 21.36 12.77 4.52
CA ALA A 314 22.78 12.66 4.74
C ALA A 314 23.14 11.23 4.29
N GLY A 315 23.98 11.17 3.25
CA GLY A 315 24.28 9.96 2.51
C GLY A 315 24.59 8.77 3.42
N VAL A 316 23.71 7.79 3.39
CA VAL A 316 24.04 6.42 3.74
C VAL A 316 24.46 5.77 2.45
N GLY A 317 25.78 5.70 2.24
CA GLY A 317 26.35 4.87 1.19
C GLY A 317 25.94 3.42 1.41
N LEU A 318 25.30 2.85 0.43
CA LEU A 318 25.15 1.41 0.23
C LEU A 318 26.28 0.92 -0.67
#